data_947318dd0a352b27e2da1e1e8cb8e0e2
#
_entry.id   947318dd0a352b27e2da1e1e8cb8e0e2
#
_cell.length_a   1.000
_cell.length_b   1.000
_cell.length_c   1.000
_cell.angle_alpha   90.00
_cell.angle_beta   90.00
_cell.angle_gamma   90.00
#
_symmetry.space_group_name_H-M   'P 1'
#
loop_
_entity.id
_entity.type
_entity.pdbx_description
1 polymer ?
#
loop_
_entity_poly.entity_id
_entity_poly.type
_entity_poly.pdbx_seq_one_letter_code
_entity_poly.pdbx_strand_id
1 'polypeptide(L)'
;MGRRKKTKVDKTPFKLRRRKLADGRESLFIDHSVGGKHEYEFLKLYLVPETSANAKRENARTLRQAEEIILAKTENMVDGKAQEEAEKDKSKVLLSDFIELLIDEYKQRGRSGHLKLRASRTNFELFRPNSRLCDIDKKFCVDYGVWLQSEYLNPQGKVIAQSTAFSYFWYLGIILSRACQKGYIKNNPWKLLSDHEKIRQPEGKREFLTLEEINKLENTPYKKDNIRRAFLFACYCGLRVGDVMGLRWSDISVNGGRHFISVVMQKNSKPISLPLPAKALSWLPESREQDAPIFALPSYTTIRKHLQKWAEDAGLDKHLHFHLSRHTYGTMLITAGVDLYTASKMMGHADVRPTQIYAKIIDKKKEEAVSLIDKVF
;
A
#
# COMPACT_ATOMS: atom_id res chain seq x y z
N MET A 1 -6.20 5.79 -71.26
CA MET A 1 -6.00 4.81 -70.17
C MET A 1 -6.20 5.52 -68.81
N GLY A 2 -7.37 5.34 -68.18
CA GLY A 2 -7.70 6.01 -66.92
C GLY A 2 -6.93 5.39 -65.75
N ARG A 3 -6.24 6.17 -64.95
CA ARG A 3 -5.63 5.73 -63.69
C ARG A 3 -6.75 5.21 -62.78
N ARG A 4 -6.75 3.89 -62.49
CA ARG A 4 -7.59 3.29 -61.45
C ARG A 4 -7.37 4.02 -60.14
N LYS A 5 -8.42 4.63 -59.55
CA LYS A 5 -8.35 5.17 -58.20
C LYS A 5 -8.02 4.03 -57.24
N LYS A 6 -6.88 4.12 -56.53
CA LYS A 6 -6.48 3.14 -55.49
C LYS A 6 -7.58 3.08 -54.46
N THR A 7 -8.08 1.90 -54.19
CA THR A 7 -9.03 1.63 -53.09
C THR A 7 -8.35 1.78 -51.75
N LYS A 8 -9.11 1.93 -50.64
CA LYS A 8 -8.56 2.02 -49.27
C LYS A 8 -7.62 0.83 -48.94
N VAL A 9 -7.91 -0.34 -49.48
CA VAL A 9 -7.15 -1.61 -49.33
C VAL A 9 -5.74 -1.53 -49.96
N ASP A 10 -5.58 -0.75 -51.06
CA ASP A 10 -4.27 -0.60 -51.72
C ASP A 10 -3.25 0.21 -50.89
N LYS A 11 -3.67 0.84 -49.80
CA LYS A 11 -2.81 1.65 -48.92
C LYS A 11 -2.48 0.95 -47.58
N THR A 12 -2.91 -0.32 -47.43
CA THR A 12 -2.67 -1.07 -46.19
C THR A 12 -1.30 -1.75 -46.19
N PRO A 13 -0.66 -1.97 -45.02
CA PRO A 13 0.56 -2.78 -44.94
C PRO A 13 0.32 -4.25 -45.24
N PHE A 14 -0.94 -4.68 -45.25
CA PHE A 14 -1.37 -6.05 -45.56
C PHE A 14 -1.72 -6.19 -47.05
N LYS A 15 -1.06 -7.09 -47.77
CA LYS A 15 -1.28 -7.33 -49.19
C LYS A 15 -1.98 -8.64 -49.39
N LEU A 16 -3.15 -8.62 -50.05
CA LEU A 16 -3.83 -9.86 -50.45
C LEU A 16 -3.06 -10.53 -51.57
N ARG A 17 -2.72 -11.81 -51.41
CA ARG A 17 -2.03 -12.65 -52.36
C ARG A 17 -2.84 -13.90 -52.67
N ARG A 18 -2.56 -14.53 -53.80
CA ARG A 18 -3.25 -15.74 -54.29
C ARG A 18 -2.22 -16.81 -54.59
N ARG A 19 -2.56 -18.06 -54.25
CA ARG A 19 -1.75 -19.24 -54.56
C ARG A 19 -2.63 -20.26 -55.27
N LYS A 20 -2.23 -20.66 -56.49
CA LYS A 20 -2.92 -21.71 -57.24
C LYS A 20 -2.77 -23.07 -56.55
N LEU A 21 -3.85 -23.83 -56.48
CA LEU A 21 -3.93 -25.17 -55.96
C LEU A 21 -4.02 -26.18 -57.12
N ALA A 22 -3.70 -27.45 -56.84
CA ALA A 22 -3.70 -28.52 -57.83
C ALA A 22 -5.10 -28.81 -58.39
N ASP A 23 -6.16 -28.49 -57.69
CA ASP A 23 -7.57 -28.67 -58.08
C ASP A 23 -8.16 -27.50 -58.88
N GLY A 24 -7.30 -26.53 -59.27
CA GLY A 24 -7.71 -25.39 -60.10
C GLY A 24 -8.25 -24.20 -59.28
N ARG A 25 -8.44 -24.33 -57.97
CA ARG A 25 -8.81 -23.21 -57.10
C ARG A 25 -7.62 -22.33 -56.77
N GLU A 26 -7.88 -21.11 -56.25
CA GLU A 26 -6.82 -20.23 -55.69
C GLU A 26 -7.07 -19.99 -54.22
N SER A 27 -6.09 -20.29 -53.36
CA SER A 27 -6.11 -19.96 -51.93
C SER A 27 -5.69 -18.50 -51.71
N LEU A 28 -6.44 -17.79 -50.88
CA LEU A 28 -6.15 -16.41 -50.50
C LEU A 28 -5.31 -16.37 -49.21
N PHE A 29 -4.29 -15.51 -49.21
CA PHE A 29 -3.45 -15.27 -48.03
C PHE A 29 -3.03 -13.79 -47.95
N ILE A 30 -2.72 -13.36 -46.75
CA ILE A 30 -2.17 -12.03 -46.48
C ILE A 30 -0.65 -12.12 -46.41
N ASP A 31 0.03 -11.23 -47.12
CA ASP A 31 1.46 -11.00 -47.10
C ASP A 31 1.70 -9.66 -46.37
N HIS A 32 2.41 -9.67 -45.24
CA HIS A 32 2.80 -8.46 -44.52
C HIS A 32 4.23 -8.58 -44.01
N SER A 33 4.88 -7.42 -43.78
CA SER A 33 6.25 -7.36 -43.30
C SER A 33 6.30 -6.96 -41.83
N VAL A 34 6.96 -7.77 -41.01
CA VAL A 34 7.21 -7.51 -39.58
C VAL A 34 8.72 -7.52 -39.35
N GLY A 35 9.29 -6.42 -38.88
CA GLY A 35 10.73 -6.33 -38.59
C GLY A 35 11.64 -6.63 -39.79
N GLY A 36 11.18 -6.36 -41.04
CA GLY A 36 11.93 -6.62 -42.27
C GLY A 36 11.79 -8.06 -42.81
N LYS A 37 11.01 -8.92 -42.16
CA LYS A 37 10.69 -10.29 -42.62
C LYS A 37 9.26 -10.34 -43.13
N HIS A 38 9.02 -11.14 -44.20
CA HIS A 38 7.70 -11.39 -44.72
C HIS A 38 7.04 -12.51 -43.91
N GLU A 39 5.81 -12.26 -43.44
CA GLU A 39 4.93 -13.23 -42.82
C GLU A 39 3.70 -13.45 -43.70
N TYR A 40 3.25 -14.72 -43.80
CA TYR A 40 2.16 -15.14 -44.64
C TYR A 40 1.06 -15.76 -43.77
N GLU A 41 -0.15 -15.20 -43.86
CA GLU A 41 -1.32 -15.71 -43.13
C GLU A 41 -2.37 -16.19 -44.08
N PHE A 42 -2.67 -17.51 -44.09
CA PHE A 42 -3.67 -18.11 -44.94
C PHE A 42 -5.08 -17.90 -44.37
N LEU A 43 -5.96 -17.28 -45.20
CA LEU A 43 -7.32 -16.92 -44.77
C LEU A 43 -8.30 -18.10 -44.81
N LYS A 44 -7.90 -19.25 -45.34
CA LYS A 44 -8.79 -20.40 -45.62
C LYS A 44 -9.98 -20.02 -46.54
N LEU A 45 -9.81 -19.00 -47.35
CA LEU A 45 -10.72 -18.54 -48.40
C LEU A 45 -10.19 -18.95 -49.74
N TYR A 46 -11.08 -19.44 -50.62
CA TYR A 46 -10.70 -20.01 -51.89
C TYR A 46 -11.49 -19.37 -53.01
N LEU A 47 -10.85 -19.08 -54.13
CA LEU A 47 -11.51 -18.70 -55.36
C LEU A 47 -11.64 -19.94 -56.26
N VAL A 48 -12.80 -20.09 -56.85
CA VAL A 48 -13.07 -21.18 -57.80
C VAL A 48 -12.83 -20.73 -59.25
N PRO A 49 -12.57 -21.66 -60.22
CA PRO A 49 -12.46 -21.29 -61.62
C PRO A 49 -13.72 -20.61 -62.15
N GLU A 50 -13.58 -19.46 -62.83
CA GLU A 50 -14.71 -18.64 -63.32
C GLU A 50 -15.37 -19.22 -64.59
N THR A 51 -15.89 -20.42 -64.46
CA THR A 51 -16.55 -21.12 -65.57
C THR A 51 -18.04 -20.80 -65.73
N SER A 52 -18.64 -20.10 -64.71
CA SER A 52 -20.06 -19.75 -64.74
C SER A 52 -20.30 -18.33 -64.05
N ALA A 53 -21.48 -17.78 -64.36
CA ALA A 53 -21.89 -16.52 -63.68
C ALA A 53 -22.03 -16.68 -62.17
N ASN A 54 -22.37 -17.85 -61.64
CA ASN A 54 -22.43 -18.16 -60.22
C ASN A 54 -21.04 -18.19 -59.61
N ALA A 55 -20.06 -18.81 -60.26
CA ALA A 55 -18.66 -18.85 -59.84
C ALA A 55 -18.07 -17.42 -59.72
N LYS A 56 -18.41 -16.54 -60.67
CA LYS A 56 -18.01 -15.11 -60.58
C LYS A 56 -18.62 -14.40 -59.37
N ARG A 57 -19.89 -14.65 -59.05
CA ARG A 57 -20.57 -14.06 -57.89
C ARG A 57 -19.97 -14.58 -56.56
N GLU A 58 -19.69 -15.87 -56.48
CA GLU A 58 -19.04 -16.52 -55.35
C GLU A 58 -17.64 -15.93 -55.12
N ASN A 59 -16.81 -15.85 -56.14
CA ASN A 59 -15.49 -15.26 -56.08
C ASN A 59 -15.53 -13.77 -55.61
N ALA A 60 -16.50 -12.98 -56.11
CA ALA A 60 -16.69 -11.61 -55.71
C ALA A 60 -17.06 -11.51 -54.23
N ARG A 61 -17.86 -12.43 -53.70
CA ARG A 61 -18.22 -12.51 -52.28
C ARG A 61 -17.01 -12.86 -51.42
N THR A 62 -16.25 -13.88 -51.84
CA THR A 62 -15.02 -14.32 -51.16
C THR A 62 -13.94 -13.23 -51.12
N LEU A 63 -13.77 -12.46 -52.18
CA LEU A 63 -12.85 -11.33 -52.24
C LEU A 63 -13.28 -10.19 -51.27
N ARG A 64 -14.57 -9.86 -51.23
CA ARG A 64 -15.09 -8.88 -50.25
C ARG A 64 -14.79 -9.30 -48.82
N GLN A 65 -15.05 -10.56 -48.49
CA GLN A 65 -14.75 -11.11 -47.18
C GLN A 65 -13.26 -11.01 -46.83
N ALA A 66 -12.36 -11.27 -47.79
CA ALA A 66 -10.92 -11.10 -47.58
C ALA A 66 -10.53 -9.62 -47.40
N GLU A 67 -11.18 -8.69 -48.11
CA GLU A 67 -10.96 -7.24 -47.93
C GLU A 67 -11.44 -6.75 -46.60
N GLU A 68 -12.58 -7.23 -46.08
CA GLU A 68 -13.09 -6.91 -44.73
C GLU A 68 -12.10 -7.36 -43.64
N ILE A 69 -11.54 -8.58 -43.75
CA ILE A 69 -10.51 -9.07 -42.82
C ILE A 69 -9.28 -8.17 -42.83
N ILE A 70 -8.81 -7.77 -44.02
CA ILE A 70 -7.65 -6.86 -44.14
C ILE A 70 -7.94 -5.49 -43.53
N LEU A 71 -9.14 -4.96 -43.74
CA LEU A 71 -9.54 -3.66 -43.19
C LEU A 71 -9.56 -3.72 -41.67
N ALA A 72 -10.20 -4.71 -41.06
CA ALA A 72 -10.23 -4.92 -39.63
C ALA A 72 -8.83 -5.07 -39.02
N LYS A 73 -7.92 -5.81 -39.64
CA LYS A 73 -6.52 -5.93 -39.21
C LYS A 73 -5.76 -4.60 -39.31
N THR A 74 -6.05 -3.81 -40.33
CA THR A 74 -5.42 -2.48 -40.51
C THR A 74 -5.90 -1.49 -39.44
N GLU A 75 -7.19 -1.50 -39.14
CA GLU A 75 -7.76 -0.65 -38.06
C GLU A 75 -7.17 -1.04 -36.71
N ASN A 76 -7.13 -2.33 -36.37
CA ASN A 76 -6.50 -2.81 -35.14
C ASN A 76 -5.01 -2.43 -35.03
N MET A 77 -4.27 -2.45 -36.16
CA MET A 77 -2.86 -2.05 -36.15
C MET A 77 -2.68 -0.54 -35.99
N VAL A 78 -3.56 0.28 -36.57
CA VAL A 78 -3.53 1.76 -36.42
C VAL A 78 -3.91 2.14 -34.99
N ASP A 79 -4.97 1.52 -34.44
CA ASP A 79 -5.40 1.76 -33.05
C ASP A 79 -4.31 1.35 -32.05
N GLY A 80 -3.66 0.20 -32.27
CA GLY A 80 -2.54 -0.24 -31.44
C GLY A 80 -1.36 0.73 -31.46
N LYS A 81 -0.99 1.28 -32.63
CA LYS A 81 0.07 2.29 -32.75
C LYS A 81 -0.31 3.61 -32.08
N ALA A 82 -1.54 4.07 -32.26
CA ALA A 82 -2.05 5.28 -31.61
C ALA A 82 -2.07 5.13 -30.09
N GLN A 83 -2.46 3.95 -29.58
CA GLN A 83 -2.37 3.65 -28.15
C GLN A 83 -0.94 3.63 -27.64
N GLU A 84 0.00 3.00 -28.38
CA GLU A 84 1.42 3.00 -28.01
C GLU A 84 2.04 4.41 -27.98
N GLU A 85 1.69 5.27 -28.91
CA GLU A 85 2.15 6.67 -28.95
C GLU A 85 1.55 7.47 -27.79
N ALA A 86 0.26 7.31 -27.49
CA ALA A 86 -0.38 7.94 -26.35
C ALA A 86 0.19 7.48 -25.00
N GLU A 87 0.53 6.19 -24.85
CA GLU A 87 1.20 5.67 -23.66
C GLU A 87 2.63 6.22 -23.52
N LYS A 88 3.40 6.30 -24.64
CA LYS A 88 4.73 6.91 -24.65
C LYS A 88 4.69 8.38 -24.25
N ASP A 89 3.64 9.10 -24.64
CA ASP A 89 3.48 10.52 -24.29
C ASP A 89 3.14 10.70 -22.82
N LYS A 90 2.26 9.85 -22.26
CA LYS A 90 1.97 9.83 -20.84
C LYS A 90 3.19 9.49 -19.98
N SER A 91 4.08 8.61 -20.42
CA SER A 91 5.27 8.22 -19.66
C SER A 91 6.33 9.32 -19.56
N LYS A 92 6.26 10.35 -20.43
CA LYS A 92 7.16 11.52 -20.37
C LYS A 92 6.84 12.52 -19.27
N VAL A 93 5.74 12.31 -18.55
CA VAL A 93 5.36 13.13 -17.38
C VAL A 93 6.44 13.04 -16.30
N LEU A 94 6.75 14.17 -15.67
CA LEU A 94 7.68 14.21 -14.55
C LEU A 94 7.17 13.38 -13.39
N LEU A 95 8.06 12.66 -12.72
CA LEU A 95 7.73 11.89 -11.52
C LEU A 95 7.12 12.78 -10.42
N SER A 96 7.66 14.01 -10.25
CA SER A 96 7.15 15.00 -9.31
C SER A 96 5.71 15.40 -9.60
N ASP A 97 5.36 15.63 -10.87
CA ASP A 97 4.01 16.03 -11.28
C ASP A 97 3.02 14.88 -11.10
N PHE A 98 3.42 13.67 -11.43
CA PHE A 98 2.61 12.49 -11.18
C PHE A 98 2.36 12.27 -9.69
N ILE A 99 3.36 12.50 -8.83
CA ILE A 99 3.18 12.40 -7.38
C ILE A 99 2.24 13.49 -6.86
N GLU A 100 2.29 14.70 -7.39
CA GLU A 100 1.36 15.78 -7.00
C GLU A 100 -0.10 15.40 -7.33
N LEU A 101 -0.33 14.82 -8.51
CA LEU A 101 -1.64 14.27 -8.87
C LEU A 101 -2.12 13.21 -7.84
N LEU A 102 -1.23 12.33 -7.39
CA LEU A 102 -1.56 11.34 -6.35
C LEU A 102 -1.83 12.00 -4.99
N ILE A 103 -1.08 13.04 -4.63
CA ILE A 103 -1.28 13.80 -3.39
C ILE A 103 -2.69 14.39 -3.35
N ASP A 104 -3.13 15.01 -4.44
CA ASP A 104 -4.44 15.62 -4.53
C ASP A 104 -5.57 14.58 -4.49
N GLU A 105 -5.41 13.44 -5.15
CA GLU A 105 -6.35 12.33 -5.03
C GLU A 105 -6.47 11.80 -3.59
N TYR A 106 -5.34 11.70 -2.87
CA TYR A 106 -5.34 11.24 -1.49
C TYR A 106 -6.01 12.24 -0.54
N LYS A 107 -5.79 13.55 -0.76
CA LYS A 107 -6.46 14.62 0.00
C LYS A 107 -7.97 14.58 -0.21
N GLN A 108 -8.43 14.51 -1.47
CA GLN A 108 -9.85 14.43 -1.82
C GLN A 108 -10.56 13.24 -1.16
N ARG A 109 -9.84 12.12 -1.00
CA ARG A 109 -10.35 10.91 -0.35
C ARG A 109 -10.14 10.88 1.18
N GLY A 110 -9.67 11.96 1.79
CA GLY A 110 -9.38 12.04 3.23
C GLY A 110 -8.29 11.06 3.71
N ARG A 111 -7.40 10.60 2.81
CA ARG A 111 -6.35 9.63 3.16
C ARG A 111 -5.10 10.32 3.67
N SER A 112 -4.60 9.90 4.83
CA SER A 112 -3.39 10.47 5.45
C SER A 112 -2.08 10.17 4.68
N GLY A 113 -2.09 9.26 3.73
CA GLY A 113 -0.91 8.88 2.92
C GLY A 113 -0.32 10.03 2.08
N HIS A 114 -1.04 11.13 1.87
CA HIS A 114 -0.55 12.30 1.14
C HIS A 114 0.73 12.92 1.74
N LEU A 115 0.91 12.86 3.06
CA LEU A 115 2.14 13.35 3.72
C LEU A 115 3.36 12.53 3.34
N LYS A 116 3.22 11.21 3.20
CA LYS A 116 4.30 10.32 2.74
C LYS A 116 4.62 10.53 1.27
N LEU A 117 3.61 10.72 0.43
CA LEU A 117 3.82 11.08 -0.98
C LEU A 117 4.57 12.40 -1.13
N ARG A 118 4.23 13.42 -0.33
CA ARG A 118 4.95 14.70 -0.33
C ARG A 118 6.43 14.52 0.04
N ALA A 119 6.72 13.77 1.11
CA ALA A 119 8.10 13.47 1.51
C ALA A 119 8.84 12.69 0.40
N SER A 120 8.18 11.71 -0.23
CA SER A 120 8.76 10.96 -1.35
C SER A 120 9.07 11.87 -2.55
N ARG A 121 8.18 12.80 -2.91
CA ARG A 121 8.42 13.79 -3.96
C ARG A 121 9.70 14.58 -3.70
N THR A 122 9.84 15.13 -2.50
CA THR A 122 11.06 15.87 -2.10
C THR A 122 12.30 14.99 -2.22
N ASN A 123 12.25 13.74 -1.79
CA ASN A 123 13.37 12.82 -1.85
C ASN A 123 13.78 12.49 -3.31
N PHE A 124 12.81 12.33 -4.23
CA PHE A 124 13.13 12.08 -5.63
C PHE A 124 13.78 13.30 -6.31
N GLU A 125 13.32 14.50 -5.99
CA GLU A 125 13.93 15.73 -6.50
C GLU A 125 15.37 15.93 -5.97
N LEU A 126 15.67 15.46 -4.75
CA LEU A 126 17.02 15.45 -4.20
C LEU A 126 17.89 14.35 -4.82
N PHE A 127 17.33 13.20 -5.13
CA PHE A 127 18.06 12.06 -5.69
C PHE A 127 18.38 12.25 -7.15
N ARG A 128 17.37 12.49 -7.98
CA ARG A 128 17.49 12.75 -9.43
C ARG A 128 16.40 13.74 -9.84
N PRO A 129 16.73 15.04 -9.88
CA PRO A 129 15.78 16.08 -10.26
C PRO A 129 15.25 15.85 -11.69
N ASN A 130 14.03 16.30 -11.94
CA ASN A 130 13.38 16.25 -13.24
C ASN A 130 13.27 14.86 -13.89
N SER A 131 13.35 13.77 -13.11
CA SER A 131 13.14 12.41 -13.62
C SER A 131 11.72 12.24 -14.16
N ARG A 132 11.59 11.60 -15.32
CA ARG A 132 10.31 11.26 -15.93
C ARG A 132 9.95 9.82 -15.62
N LEU A 133 8.67 9.47 -15.69
CA LEU A 133 8.22 8.09 -15.46
C LEU A 133 8.87 7.09 -16.42
N CYS A 134 9.17 7.48 -17.67
CA CYS A 134 9.89 6.64 -18.65
C CYS A 134 11.36 6.39 -18.30
N ASP A 135 11.97 7.24 -17.47
CA ASP A 135 13.38 7.12 -17.07
C ASP A 135 13.58 6.17 -15.89
N ILE A 136 12.47 5.74 -15.27
CA ILE A 136 12.49 4.90 -14.08
C ILE A 136 12.55 3.43 -14.52
N ASP A 137 13.74 2.89 -14.53
CA ASP A 137 14.04 1.48 -14.78
C ASP A 137 14.38 0.73 -13.47
N LYS A 138 14.76 -0.54 -13.59
CA LYS A 138 15.23 -1.35 -12.47
C LYS A 138 16.44 -0.71 -11.78
N LYS A 139 17.39 -0.19 -12.59
CA LYS A 139 18.62 0.45 -12.09
C LYS A 139 18.30 1.69 -11.26
N PHE A 140 17.39 2.53 -11.72
CA PHE A 140 16.91 3.69 -10.94
C PHE A 140 16.40 3.26 -9.56
N CYS A 141 15.61 2.19 -9.49
CA CYS A 141 15.08 1.71 -8.22
C CYS A 141 16.18 1.22 -7.27
N VAL A 142 17.18 0.49 -7.78
CA VAL A 142 18.33 0.04 -6.99
C VAL A 142 19.14 1.22 -6.49
N ASP A 143 19.52 2.14 -7.38
CA ASP A 143 20.33 3.33 -7.07
C ASP A 143 19.63 4.20 -6.00
N TYR A 144 18.30 4.37 -6.12
CA TYR A 144 17.52 5.09 -5.11
C TYR A 144 17.56 4.40 -3.73
N GLY A 145 17.48 3.08 -3.72
CA GLY A 145 17.60 2.30 -2.48
C GLY A 145 18.95 2.46 -1.81
N VAL A 146 20.04 2.44 -2.58
CA VAL A 146 21.41 2.66 -2.11
C VAL A 146 21.55 4.09 -1.57
N TRP A 147 21.14 5.08 -2.35
CA TRP A 147 21.20 6.49 -1.96
C TRP A 147 20.49 6.78 -0.64
N LEU A 148 19.30 6.21 -0.43
CA LEU A 148 18.55 6.37 0.83
C LEU A 148 19.30 5.83 2.04
N GLN A 149 20.15 4.83 1.88
CA GLN A 149 20.85 4.16 2.99
C GLN A 149 22.24 4.76 3.25
N SER A 150 22.88 5.36 2.23
CA SER A 150 24.29 5.79 2.30
C SER A 150 24.50 7.29 2.22
N GLU A 151 23.65 8.01 1.47
CA GLU A 151 23.92 9.41 1.12
C GLU A 151 22.84 10.37 1.61
N TYR A 152 21.60 9.90 1.69
CA TYR A 152 20.49 10.77 2.07
C TYR A 152 20.57 11.23 3.52
N LEU A 153 20.64 12.54 3.69
CA LEU A 153 20.54 13.20 5.00
C LEU A 153 19.16 13.87 5.15
N ASN A 154 18.61 13.79 6.35
CA ASN A 154 17.37 14.50 6.67
C ASN A 154 17.62 16.03 6.73
N PRO A 155 16.58 16.88 6.82
CA PRO A 155 16.76 18.33 6.91
C PRO A 155 17.62 18.83 8.08
N GLN A 156 17.92 17.96 9.07
CA GLN A 156 18.80 18.24 10.20
C GLN A 156 20.24 17.73 9.94
N GLY A 157 20.58 17.31 8.73
CA GLY A 157 21.90 16.81 8.36
C GLY A 157 22.26 15.44 8.95
N LYS A 158 21.27 14.64 9.36
CA LYS A 158 21.49 13.30 9.97
C LYS A 158 21.07 12.20 9.02
N VAL A 159 21.79 11.09 9.07
CA VAL A 159 21.40 9.83 8.41
C VAL A 159 20.05 9.39 8.95
N ILE A 160 19.18 8.92 8.05
CA ILE A 160 17.86 8.43 8.42
C ILE A 160 17.92 6.99 8.96
N ALA A 161 16.99 6.67 9.85
CA ALA A 161 16.84 5.29 10.33
C ALA A 161 16.45 4.35 9.18
N GLN A 162 16.91 3.10 9.24
CA GLN A 162 16.59 2.07 8.24
C GLN A 162 15.08 1.88 8.02
N SER A 163 14.25 2.03 9.06
CA SER A 163 12.79 1.98 8.95
C SER A 163 12.21 3.14 8.12
N THR A 164 12.86 4.30 8.15
CA THR A 164 12.50 5.47 7.35
C THR A 164 12.91 5.25 5.90
N ALA A 165 14.16 4.78 5.66
CA ALA A 165 14.64 4.43 4.33
C ALA A 165 13.74 3.35 3.69
N PHE A 166 13.41 2.28 4.43
CA PHE A 166 12.44 1.28 4.00
C PHE A 166 11.10 1.90 3.62
N SER A 167 10.57 2.81 4.44
CA SER A 167 9.29 3.46 4.17
C SER A 167 9.31 4.27 2.86
N TYR A 168 10.35 5.08 2.61
CA TYR A 168 10.49 5.85 1.39
C TYR A 168 10.66 4.95 0.17
N PHE A 169 11.50 3.91 0.27
CA PHE A 169 11.70 2.93 -0.78
C PHE A 169 10.39 2.18 -1.14
N TRP A 170 9.61 1.80 -0.14
CA TRP A 170 8.31 1.16 -0.33
C TRP A 170 7.31 2.07 -1.06
N TYR A 171 7.35 3.38 -0.77
CA TYR A 171 6.49 4.34 -1.45
C TYR A 171 6.82 4.50 -2.93
N LEU A 172 8.08 4.32 -3.35
CA LEU A 172 8.42 4.22 -4.78
C LEU A 172 7.63 3.09 -5.45
N GLY A 173 7.61 1.90 -4.85
CA GLY A 173 6.83 0.76 -5.35
C GLY A 173 5.33 1.05 -5.46
N ILE A 174 4.76 1.77 -4.48
CA ILE A 174 3.36 2.22 -4.51
C ILE A 174 3.12 3.21 -5.66
N ILE A 175 3.97 4.22 -5.80
CA ILE A 175 3.86 5.26 -6.85
C ILE A 175 3.91 4.61 -8.23
N LEU A 176 4.88 3.73 -8.49
CA LEU A 176 5.02 3.03 -9.75
C LEU A 176 3.85 2.06 -10.03
N SER A 177 3.31 1.40 -8.99
CA SER A 177 2.10 0.59 -9.13
C SER A 177 0.89 1.44 -9.53
N ARG A 178 0.78 2.66 -9.00
CA ARG A 178 -0.27 3.61 -9.41
C ARG A 178 -0.05 4.12 -10.83
N ALA A 179 1.20 4.36 -11.22
CA ALA A 179 1.54 4.75 -12.60
C ALA A 179 1.11 3.67 -13.61
N CYS A 180 1.35 2.39 -13.30
CA CYS A 180 0.85 1.28 -14.12
C CYS A 180 -0.69 1.25 -14.17
N GLN A 181 -1.37 1.34 -13.03
CA GLN A 181 -2.84 1.31 -12.96
C GLN A 181 -3.52 2.43 -13.76
N LYS A 182 -2.84 3.58 -13.88
CA LYS A 182 -3.32 4.75 -14.62
C LYS A 182 -2.83 4.79 -16.09
N GLY A 183 -2.09 3.78 -16.54
CA GLY A 183 -1.57 3.68 -17.91
C GLY A 183 -0.47 4.68 -18.26
N TYR A 184 0.30 5.15 -17.26
CA TYR A 184 1.49 5.99 -17.50
C TYR A 184 2.72 5.16 -17.84
N ILE A 185 2.85 3.96 -17.29
CA ILE A 185 3.90 2.99 -17.59
C ILE A 185 3.31 1.59 -17.74
N LYS A 186 3.88 0.76 -18.63
CA LYS A 186 3.39 -0.62 -18.88
C LYS A 186 3.71 -1.55 -17.71
N ASN A 187 4.92 -1.47 -17.19
CA ASN A 187 5.42 -2.37 -16.15
C ASN A 187 5.96 -1.58 -14.97
N ASN A 188 5.85 -2.17 -13.79
CA ASN A 188 6.43 -1.59 -12.58
C ASN A 188 7.85 -2.13 -12.37
N PRO A 189 8.91 -1.33 -12.63
CA PRO A 189 10.29 -1.78 -12.49
C PRO A 189 10.69 -2.16 -11.06
N TRP A 190 10.04 -1.60 -10.05
CA TRP A 190 10.25 -1.98 -8.65
C TRP A 190 9.90 -3.46 -8.37
N LYS A 191 8.96 -4.05 -9.12
CA LYS A 191 8.61 -5.47 -9.00
C LYS A 191 9.68 -6.40 -9.57
N LEU A 192 10.58 -5.89 -10.41
CA LEU A 192 11.70 -6.65 -10.97
C LEU A 192 12.89 -6.77 -10.00
N LEU A 193 12.84 -6.08 -8.87
CA LEU A 193 13.86 -6.16 -7.84
C LEU A 193 13.80 -7.51 -7.13
N SER A 194 14.95 -8.15 -6.97
CA SER A 194 15.13 -9.29 -6.07
C SER A 194 15.02 -8.86 -4.61
N ASP A 195 14.86 -9.80 -3.70
CA ASP A 195 14.76 -9.49 -2.27
C ASP A 195 16.07 -8.94 -1.68
N HIS A 196 17.22 -9.19 -2.33
CA HIS A 196 18.51 -8.61 -1.94
C HIS A 196 18.67 -7.16 -2.39
N GLU A 197 18.00 -6.76 -3.46
CA GLU A 197 18.00 -5.38 -3.99
C GLU A 197 17.01 -4.48 -3.27
N LYS A 198 16.09 -5.05 -2.49
CA LYS A 198 15.11 -4.28 -1.71
C LYS A 198 15.66 -3.94 -0.32
N ILE A 199 15.38 -2.73 0.13
CA ILE A 199 15.61 -2.37 1.54
C ILE A 199 14.71 -3.25 2.41
N ARG A 200 15.31 -3.99 3.33
CA ARG A 200 14.57 -4.84 4.28
C ARG A 200 13.97 -3.99 5.39
N GLN A 201 12.75 -4.33 5.75
CA GLN A 201 12.15 -3.76 6.96
C GLN A 201 12.95 -4.22 8.18
N PRO A 202 13.47 -3.30 9.02
CA PRO A 202 14.17 -3.72 10.21
C PRO A 202 13.23 -4.45 11.17
N GLU A 203 13.73 -5.47 11.82
CA GLU A 203 13.03 -6.09 12.94
C GLU A 203 13.00 -5.10 14.11
N GLY A 204 11.83 -4.55 14.39
CA GLY A 204 11.65 -3.64 15.53
C GLY A 204 11.53 -4.42 16.83
N LYS A 205 12.46 -4.23 17.77
CA LYS A 205 12.18 -4.56 19.18
C LYS A 205 11.08 -3.62 19.65
N ARG A 206 9.91 -4.18 19.96
CA ARG A 206 8.81 -3.40 20.55
C ARG A 206 8.98 -3.36 22.04
N GLU A 207 9.28 -2.18 22.56
CA GLU A 207 9.32 -1.97 24.00
C GLU A 207 7.90 -1.99 24.58
N PHE A 208 7.80 -2.39 25.84
CA PHE A 208 6.60 -2.34 26.66
C PHE A 208 7.03 -2.09 28.12
N LEU A 209 6.10 -1.70 28.96
CA LEU A 209 6.36 -1.52 30.39
C LEU A 209 6.10 -2.83 31.14
N THR A 210 7.01 -3.19 32.03
CA THR A 210 6.77 -4.25 33.02
C THR A 210 5.79 -3.77 34.09
N LEU A 211 5.25 -4.69 34.89
CA LEU A 211 4.39 -4.30 36.02
C LEU A 211 5.12 -3.43 37.04
N GLU A 212 6.41 -3.70 37.28
CA GLU A 212 7.24 -2.88 38.18
C GLU A 212 7.43 -1.45 37.63
N GLU A 213 7.64 -1.29 36.32
CA GLU A 213 7.76 0.03 35.69
C GLU A 213 6.42 0.79 35.70
N ILE A 214 5.30 0.11 35.50
CA ILE A 214 3.98 0.72 35.66
C ILE A 214 3.78 1.19 37.11
N ASN A 215 4.13 0.36 38.10
CA ASN A 215 4.03 0.71 39.50
C ASN A 215 4.92 1.93 39.86
N LYS A 216 6.13 2.01 39.30
CA LYS A 216 6.97 3.21 39.45
C LYS A 216 6.28 4.45 38.91
N LEU A 217 5.70 4.38 37.71
CA LEU A 217 4.94 5.51 37.14
C LEU A 217 3.72 5.87 37.99
N GLU A 218 2.97 4.87 38.44
CA GLU A 218 1.79 5.08 39.29
C GLU A 218 2.14 5.80 40.60
N ASN A 219 3.30 5.49 41.19
CA ASN A 219 3.78 6.10 42.46
C ASN A 219 4.57 7.41 42.25
N THR A 220 4.82 7.82 41.00
CA THR A 220 5.51 9.07 40.71
C THR A 220 4.49 10.15 40.36
N PRO A 221 4.24 11.12 41.27
CA PRO A 221 3.36 12.24 40.96
C PRO A 221 3.88 13.05 39.78
N TYR A 222 2.97 13.60 39.01
CA TYR A 222 3.35 14.44 37.87
C TYR A 222 2.43 15.67 37.76
N LYS A 223 3.00 16.85 37.53
CA LYS A 223 2.26 18.13 37.48
C LYS A 223 1.14 18.20 36.42
N LYS A 224 1.21 17.38 35.36
CA LYS A 224 0.18 17.24 34.34
C LYS A 224 -0.61 15.95 34.57
N ASP A 225 -1.45 15.95 35.61
CA ASP A 225 -2.20 14.76 36.04
C ASP A 225 -3.13 14.21 34.97
N ASN A 226 -3.69 15.08 34.10
CA ASN A 226 -4.51 14.61 32.95
C ASN A 226 -3.71 13.73 31.98
N ILE A 227 -2.44 14.06 31.69
CA ILE A 227 -1.56 13.25 30.83
C ILE A 227 -1.19 11.94 31.52
N ARG A 228 -0.82 12.01 32.82
CA ARG A 228 -0.51 10.85 33.65
C ARG A 228 -1.70 9.86 33.68
N ARG A 229 -2.88 10.32 34.04
CA ARG A 229 -4.11 9.52 34.10
C ARG A 229 -4.44 8.90 32.73
N ALA A 230 -4.42 9.67 31.67
CA ALA A 230 -4.70 9.21 30.32
C ALA A 230 -3.73 8.11 29.85
N PHE A 231 -2.44 8.25 30.17
CA PHE A 231 -1.43 7.24 29.81
C PHE A 231 -1.63 5.93 30.59
N LEU A 232 -1.83 6.02 31.92
CA LEU A 232 -2.08 4.85 32.77
C LEU A 232 -3.39 4.18 32.42
N PHE A 233 -4.47 4.94 32.18
CA PHE A 233 -5.71 4.41 31.66
C PHE A 233 -5.49 3.61 30.36
N ALA A 234 -4.71 4.18 29.42
CA ALA A 234 -4.41 3.53 28.15
C ALA A 234 -3.56 2.24 28.31
N CYS A 235 -2.76 2.13 29.37
CA CYS A 235 -2.06 0.87 29.70
C CYS A 235 -3.01 -0.26 30.07
N TYR A 236 -4.23 0.04 30.53
CA TYR A 236 -5.21 -0.95 30.96
C TYR A 236 -6.41 -1.14 30.00
N CYS A 237 -6.52 -0.31 28.95
CA CYS A 237 -7.58 -0.45 27.94
C CYS A 237 -7.05 -0.58 26.49
N GLY A 238 -5.78 -0.28 26.25
CA GLY A 238 -5.12 -0.45 24.96
C GLY A 238 -5.54 0.51 23.86
N LEU A 239 -6.30 1.57 24.13
CA LEU A 239 -6.74 2.54 23.14
C LEU A 239 -5.55 3.33 22.57
N ARG A 240 -5.66 3.77 21.32
CA ARG A 240 -4.65 4.64 20.69
C ARG A 240 -4.79 6.06 21.22
N VAL A 241 -3.69 6.81 21.18
CA VAL A 241 -3.69 8.21 21.67
C VAL A 241 -4.79 9.06 21.03
N GLY A 242 -5.04 8.92 19.73
CA GLY A 242 -6.12 9.67 19.06
C GLY A 242 -7.50 9.30 19.62
N ASP A 243 -7.73 8.00 19.88
CA ASP A 243 -8.98 7.54 20.47
C ASP A 243 -9.13 8.07 21.90
N VAL A 244 -8.06 8.04 22.72
CA VAL A 244 -8.06 8.58 24.11
C VAL A 244 -8.25 10.11 24.13
N MET A 245 -7.68 10.84 23.19
CA MET A 245 -7.86 12.30 23.08
C MET A 245 -9.31 12.68 22.74
N GLY A 246 -10.02 11.81 22.01
CA GLY A 246 -11.41 12.03 21.62
C GLY A 246 -12.44 11.54 22.62
N LEU A 247 -12.03 10.82 23.69
CA LEU A 247 -12.93 10.20 24.64
C LEU A 247 -13.79 11.21 25.39
N ARG A 248 -15.09 10.91 25.46
CA ARG A 248 -16.10 11.64 26.23
C ARG A 248 -16.73 10.75 27.27
N TRP A 249 -17.37 11.34 28.26
CA TRP A 249 -18.10 10.58 29.29
C TRP A 249 -19.27 9.78 28.69
N SER A 250 -19.87 10.26 27.60
CA SER A 250 -20.91 9.53 26.85
C SER A 250 -20.42 8.21 26.21
N ASP A 251 -19.11 8.02 26.05
CA ASP A 251 -18.53 6.79 25.53
C ASP A 251 -18.45 5.67 26.58
N ILE A 252 -18.68 6.00 27.86
CA ILE A 252 -18.67 5.04 28.96
C ILE A 252 -20.11 4.65 29.31
N SER A 253 -20.37 3.35 29.33
CA SER A 253 -21.66 2.78 29.72
C SER A 253 -21.50 1.72 30.80
N VAL A 254 -22.57 1.44 31.53
CA VAL A 254 -22.63 0.35 32.52
C VAL A 254 -23.66 -0.66 32.06
N ASN A 255 -23.24 -1.91 31.95
CA ASN A 255 -24.12 -3.02 31.61
C ASN A 255 -23.81 -4.23 32.52
N GLY A 256 -24.82 -4.74 33.20
CA GLY A 256 -24.65 -5.85 34.14
C GLY A 256 -23.62 -5.60 35.24
N GLY A 257 -23.50 -4.35 35.74
CA GLY A 257 -22.52 -3.97 36.75
C GLY A 257 -21.08 -3.81 36.24
N ARG A 258 -20.85 -3.97 34.95
CA ARG A 258 -19.54 -3.78 34.33
C ARG A 258 -19.52 -2.51 33.49
N HIS A 259 -18.43 -1.78 33.55
CA HIS A 259 -18.19 -0.60 32.71
C HIS A 259 -17.63 -1.02 31.35
N PHE A 260 -18.17 -0.41 30.31
CA PHE A 260 -17.70 -0.57 28.93
C PHE A 260 -17.34 0.79 28.35
N ILE A 261 -16.36 0.79 27.47
CA ILE A 261 -16.04 1.93 26.62
C ILE A 261 -16.37 1.59 25.17
N SER A 262 -17.16 2.43 24.52
CA SER A 262 -17.63 2.22 23.15
C SER A 262 -17.26 3.41 22.29
N VAL A 263 -16.32 3.21 21.35
CA VAL A 263 -15.78 4.28 20.49
C VAL A 263 -15.68 3.83 19.04
N VAL A 264 -15.75 4.79 18.12
CA VAL A 264 -15.37 4.59 16.72
C VAL A 264 -13.90 4.96 16.57
N MET A 265 -13.05 3.96 16.35
CA MET A 265 -11.60 4.18 16.26
C MET A 265 -11.24 5.09 15.10
N GLN A 266 -10.48 6.15 15.36
CA GLN A 266 -10.08 7.16 14.36
C GLN A 266 -9.28 6.58 13.19
N LYS A 267 -8.41 5.59 13.43
CA LYS A 267 -7.50 5.04 12.40
C LYS A 267 -8.20 4.22 11.32
N ASN A 268 -9.27 3.52 11.64
CA ASN A 268 -9.92 2.55 10.73
C ASN A 268 -11.43 2.66 10.67
N SER A 269 -12.01 3.66 11.35
CA SER A 269 -13.45 3.94 11.43
C SER A 269 -14.29 2.74 11.87
N LYS A 270 -13.69 1.82 12.68
CA LYS A 270 -14.40 0.66 13.21
C LYS A 270 -14.91 0.94 14.61
N PRO A 271 -16.17 0.62 14.91
CA PRO A 271 -16.68 0.65 16.28
C PRO A 271 -16.01 -0.46 17.09
N ILE A 272 -15.69 -0.17 18.33
CA ILE A 272 -15.19 -1.11 19.31
C ILE A 272 -15.89 -0.86 20.64
N SER A 273 -16.27 -1.93 21.32
CA SER A 273 -16.76 -1.90 22.70
C SER A 273 -15.87 -2.79 23.55
N LEU A 274 -15.28 -2.24 24.58
CA LEU A 274 -14.32 -2.92 25.45
C LEU A 274 -14.79 -2.85 26.90
N PRO A 275 -14.80 -3.98 27.65
CA PRO A 275 -14.97 -3.95 29.08
C PRO A 275 -13.76 -3.29 29.75
N LEU A 276 -14.01 -2.42 30.70
CA LEU A 276 -12.96 -1.74 31.46
C LEU A 276 -12.67 -2.52 32.77
N PRO A 277 -11.40 -2.88 33.02
CA PRO A 277 -11.01 -3.44 34.30
C PRO A 277 -11.02 -2.35 35.40
N ALA A 278 -11.21 -2.76 36.66
CA ALA A 278 -11.24 -1.85 37.82
C ALA A 278 -10.01 -0.91 37.86
N LYS A 279 -8.85 -1.41 37.47
CA LYS A 279 -7.62 -0.61 37.42
C LYS A 279 -7.68 0.50 36.35
N ALA A 280 -8.32 0.29 35.21
CA ALA A 280 -8.57 1.36 34.25
C ALA A 280 -9.53 2.41 34.83
N LEU A 281 -10.59 1.98 35.50
CA LEU A 281 -11.57 2.88 36.12
C LEU A 281 -10.93 3.78 37.20
N SER A 282 -9.96 3.29 37.97
CA SER A 282 -9.27 4.07 38.98
C SER A 282 -8.45 5.25 38.41
N TRP A 283 -8.15 5.23 37.11
CA TRP A 283 -7.44 6.32 36.42
C TRP A 283 -8.38 7.32 35.74
N LEU A 284 -9.69 7.09 35.74
CA LEU A 284 -10.63 8.09 35.29
C LEU A 284 -10.66 9.27 36.26
N PRO A 285 -10.73 10.51 35.77
CA PRO A 285 -11.00 11.67 36.63
C PRO A 285 -12.44 11.59 37.17
N GLU A 286 -12.82 12.54 38.01
CA GLU A 286 -14.20 12.69 38.45
C GLU A 286 -15.13 12.92 37.25
N SER A 287 -16.29 12.26 37.28
CA SER A 287 -17.28 12.35 36.21
C SER A 287 -17.81 13.76 36.04
N ARG A 288 -17.97 14.17 34.78
CA ARG A 288 -18.51 15.49 34.38
C ARG A 288 -19.72 15.27 33.47
N GLU A 289 -20.19 16.36 32.86
CA GLU A 289 -21.22 16.30 31.81
C GLU A 289 -20.89 15.28 30.73
N GLN A 290 -21.91 14.61 30.19
CA GLN A 290 -21.74 13.48 29.27
C GLN A 290 -20.89 13.83 28.03
N ASP A 291 -21.02 15.02 27.50
CA ASP A 291 -20.27 15.48 26.32
C ASP A 291 -18.89 16.06 26.62
N ALA A 292 -18.53 16.15 27.90
CA ALA A 292 -17.21 16.64 28.29
C ALA A 292 -16.12 15.62 27.95
N PRO A 293 -14.95 16.07 27.48
CA PRO A 293 -13.80 15.18 27.29
C PRO A 293 -13.31 14.62 28.63
N ILE A 294 -12.99 13.33 28.67
CA ILE A 294 -12.56 12.67 29.93
C ILE A 294 -11.23 13.23 30.41
N PHE A 295 -10.24 13.38 29.51
CA PHE A 295 -8.87 13.73 29.91
C PHE A 295 -8.43 15.15 29.51
N ALA A 296 -9.16 15.88 28.66
CA ALA A 296 -8.81 17.23 28.17
C ALA A 296 -7.31 17.37 27.83
N LEU A 297 -6.84 16.55 26.90
CA LEU A 297 -5.42 16.42 26.57
C LEU A 297 -4.93 17.54 25.63
N PRO A 298 -3.69 18.05 25.79
CA PRO A 298 -3.07 18.98 24.85
C PRO A 298 -2.65 18.27 23.55
N SER A 299 -1.95 19.00 22.66
CA SER A 299 -1.43 18.43 21.42
C SER A 299 -0.53 17.22 21.68
N TYR A 300 -0.49 16.28 20.71
CA TYR A 300 0.35 15.07 20.82
C TYR A 300 1.84 15.39 21.03
N THR A 301 2.36 16.45 20.43
CA THR A 301 3.74 16.90 20.63
C THR A 301 3.99 17.30 22.08
N THR A 302 3.03 17.98 22.69
CA THR A 302 3.09 18.37 24.12
C THR A 302 3.01 17.13 25.01
N ILE A 303 2.06 16.21 24.75
CA ILE A 303 1.96 14.94 25.47
C ILE A 303 3.30 14.19 25.46
N ARG A 304 3.94 14.07 24.30
CA ARG A 304 5.22 13.35 24.15
C ARG A 304 6.33 13.95 25.02
N LYS A 305 6.44 15.27 25.03
CA LYS A 305 7.44 15.97 25.88
C LYS A 305 7.20 15.69 27.36
N HIS A 306 5.95 15.75 27.79
CA HIS A 306 5.59 15.51 29.18
C HIS A 306 5.78 14.04 29.60
N LEU A 307 5.43 13.08 28.74
CA LEU A 307 5.66 11.67 29.03
C LEU A 307 7.16 11.36 29.20
N GLN A 308 8.02 11.93 28.34
CA GLN A 308 9.46 11.75 28.47
C GLN A 308 9.98 12.30 29.80
N LYS A 309 9.58 13.52 30.17
CA LYS A 309 9.97 14.12 31.43
C LYS A 309 9.48 13.32 32.64
N TRP A 310 8.26 12.81 32.58
CA TRP A 310 7.72 11.99 33.67
C TRP A 310 8.44 10.63 33.78
N ALA A 311 8.87 10.02 32.67
CA ALA A 311 9.71 8.82 32.69
C ALA A 311 11.06 9.08 33.40
N GLU A 312 11.70 10.21 33.12
CA GLU A 312 12.93 10.65 33.78
C GLU A 312 12.71 10.82 35.29
N ASP A 313 11.63 11.52 35.69
CA ASP A 313 11.26 11.75 37.10
C ASP A 313 10.96 10.41 37.83
N ALA A 314 10.45 9.38 37.10
CA ALA A 314 10.21 8.05 37.63
C ALA A 314 11.45 7.13 37.62
N GLY A 315 12.58 7.59 37.12
CA GLY A 315 13.80 6.79 36.98
C GLY A 315 13.68 5.63 36.00
N LEU A 316 12.93 5.82 34.92
CA LEU A 316 12.79 4.81 33.84
C LEU A 316 13.80 5.08 32.74
N ASP A 317 14.60 4.07 32.40
CA ASP A 317 15.52 4.08 31.25
C ASP A 317 14.81 3.62 29.96
N LYS A 318 13.61 4.13 29.71
CA LYS A 318 12.81 3.86 28.49
C LYS A 318 12.26 5.14 27.91
N HIS A 319 12.26 5.21 26.57
CA HIS A 319 11.62 6.32 25.87
C HIS A 319 10.09 6.22 25.97
N LEU A 320 9.51 6.90 26.96
CA LEU A 320 8.06 6.88 27.17
C LEU A 320 7.33 7.68 26.08
N HIS A 321 6.49 7.00 25.32
CA HIS A 321 5.61 7.59 24.33
C HIS A 321 4.23 6.94 24.39
N PHE A 322 3.19 7.64 24.00
CA PHE A 322 1.82 7.17 24.27
C PHE A 322 1.52 5.78 23.67
N HIS A 323 2.11 5.44 22.51
CA HIS A 323 1.88 4.13 21.91
C HIS A 323 2.46 2.95 22.72
N LEU A 324 3.41 3.25 23.62
CA LEU A 324 3.98 2.26 24.55
C LEU A 324 2.91 1.70 25.49
N SER A 325 1.93 2.51 25.94
CA SER A 325 0.81 2.04 26.76
C SER A 325 0.03 0.91 26.08
N ARG A 326 -0.19 1.03 24.78
CA ARG A 326 -0.88 0.02 24.00
C ARG A 326 -0.06 -1.25 23.81
N HIS A 327 1.27 -1.13 23.63
CA HIS A 327 2.15 -2.30 23.64
C HIS A 327 2.15 -3.00 24.99
N THR A 328 2.17 -2.24 26.06
CA THR A 328 2.04 -2.73 27.43
C THR A 328 0.74 -3.51 27.64
N TYR A 329 -0.39 -2.94 27.20
CA TYR A 329 -1.68 -3.64 27.27
C TYR A 329 -1.68 -4.96 26.49
N GLY A 330 -1.20 -4.95 25.22
CA GLY A 330 -1.10 -6.17 24.43
C GLY A 330 -0.22 -7.23 25.07
N THR A 331 0.91 -6.82 25.67
CA THR A 331 1.80 -7.72 26.42
C THR A 331 1.11 -8.27 27.65
N MET A 332 0.41 -7.43 28.43
CA MET A 332 -0.32 -7.87 29.62
C MET A 332 -1.41 -8.91 29.29
N LEU A 333 -2.19 -8.71 28.21
CA LEU A 333 -3.18 -9.67 27.76
C LEU A 333 -2.56 -11.06 27.49
N ILE A 334 -1.47 -11.08 26.71
CA ILE A 334 -0.79 -12.34 26.38
C ILE A 334 -0.15 -12.96 27.64
N THR A 335 0.43 -12.14 28.51
CA THR A 335 0.98 -12.61 29.79
C THR A 335 -0.10 -13.16 30.71
N ALA A 336 -1.30 -12.61 30.70
CA ALA A 336 -2.46 -13.14 31.44
C ALA A 336 -3.06 -14.42 30.82
N GLY A 337 -2.54 -14.92 29.69
CA GLY A 337 -3.01 -16.14 29.02
C GLY A 337 -4.13 -15.93 28.00
N VAL A 338 -4.46 -14.69 27.67
CA VAL A 338 -5.44 -14.38 26.61
C VAL A 338 -4.86 -14.83 25.26
N ASP A 339 -5.62 -15.57 24.47
CA ASP A 339 -5.20 -16.00 23.15
C ASP A 339 -5.01 -14.82 22.18
N LEU A 340 -4.19 -15.05 21.17
CA LEU A 340 -3.75 -13.98 20.23
C LEU A 340 -4.92 -13.35 19.45
N TYR A 341 -5.94 -14.15 19.11
CA TYR A 341 -7.11 -13.65 18.38
C TYR A 341 -7.94 -12.73 19.26
N THR A 342 -8.27 -13.16 20.47
CA THR A 342 -9.00 -12.35 21.46
C THR A 342 -8.24 -11.06 21.80
N ALA A 343 -6.92 -11.15 22.05
CA ALA A 343 -6.08 -9.98 22.27
C ALA A 343 -6.12 -9.02 21.07
N SER A 344 -6.07 -9.54 19.84
CA SER A 344 -6.20 -8.74 18.61
C SER A 344 -7.54 -8.00 18.54
N LYS A 345 -8.64 -8.65 18.91
CA LYS A 345 -9.98 -8.03 18.96
C LYS A 345 -10.06 -6.96 20.05
N MET A 346 -9.57 -7.24 21.25
CA MET A 346 -9.51 -6.26 22.33
C MET A 346 -8.66 -5.05 22.01
N MET A 347 -7.60 -5.21 21.21
CA MET A 347 -6.81 -4.11 20.68
C MET A 347 -7.45 -3.42 19.46
N GLY A 348 -8.57 -3.91 18.94
CA GLY A 348 -9.23 -3.34 17.74
C GLY A 348 -8.34 -3.41 16.49
N HIS A 349 -7.59 -4.48 16.33
CA HIS A 349 -6.86 -4.75 15.09
C HIS A 349 -7.82 -5.33 14.04
N ALA A 350 -7.70 -4.86 12.80
CA ALA A 350 -8.46 -5.43 11.68
C ALA A 350 -7.98 -6.83 11.28
N ASP A 351 -6.72 -7.13 11.60
CA ASP A 351 -5.99 -8.35 11.27
C ASP A 351 -5.15 -8.76 12.49
N VAL A 352 -4.87 -10.05 12.65
CA VAL A 352 -4.07 -10.60 13.76
C VAL A 352 -2.58 -10.27 13.62
N ARG A 353 -2.09 -10.06 12.40
CA ARG A 353 -0.67 -9.79 12.12
C ARG A 353 -0.03 -8.69 12.99
N PRO A 354 -0.65 -7.54 13.27
CA PRO A 354 -0.09 -6.57 14.20
C PRO A 354 0.07 -7.09 15.63
N THR A 355 -0.68 -8.13 16.02
CA THR A 355 -0.62 -8.73 17.35
C THR A 355 0.43 -9.84 17.43
N GLN A 356 0.87 -10.39 16.30
CA GLN A 356 1.93 -11.43 16.23
C GLN A 356 3.28 -10.96 16.80
N ILE A 357 3.49 -9.63 16.91
CA ILE A 357 4.67 -9.08 17.56
C ILE A 357 4.82 -9.55 19.03
N TYR A 358 3.71 -9.94 19.64
CA TYR A 358 3.70 -10.48 21.01
C TYR A 358 3.90 -12.01 21.05
N ALA A 359 4.03 -12.69 19.89
CA ALA A 359 4.23 -14.14 19.81
C ALA A 359 5.49 -14.61 20.55
N LYS A 360 6.57 -13.80 20.53
CA LYS A 360 7.80 -14.09 21.29
C LYS A 360 7.55 -14.24 22.79
N ILE A 361 6.52 -13.61 23.35
CA ILE A 361 6.13 -13.76 24.76
C ILE A 361 5.45 -15.12 24.98
N ILE A 362 4.65 -15.57 24.00
CA ILE A 362 4.02 -16.89 24.01
C ILE A 362 5.10 -17.99 23.98
N ASP A 363 6.14 -17.81 23.15
CA ASP A 363 7.23 -18.79 23.04
C ASP A 363 8.01 -18.89 24.35
N LYS A 364 8.32 -17.79 25.02
CA LYS A 364 8.92 -17.80 26.34
C LYS A 364 8.07 -18.55 27.38
N LYS A 365 6.74 -18.35 27.35
CA LYS A 365 5.82 -19.09 28.23
C LYS A 365 5.77 -20.59 27.93
N LYS A 366 5.94 -21.01 26.67
CA LYS A 366 6.05 -22.43 26.32
C LYS A 366 7.32 -23.02 26.90
N GLU A 367 8.45 -22.32 26.82
CA GLU A 367 9.71 -22.74 27.44
C GLU A 367 9.58 -22.84 28.96
N GLU A 368 8.93 -21.85 29.60
CA GLU A 368 8.65 -21.88 31.04
C GLU A 368 7.72 -23.06 31.40
N ALA A 369 6.71 -23.35 30.59
CA ALA A 369 5.79 -24.48 30.80
C ALA A 369 6.51 -25.82 30.67
N VAL A 370 7.40 -25.99 29.69
CA VAL A 370 8.22 -27.20 29.56
C VAL A 370 9.14 -27.36 30.78
N SER A 371 9.80 -26.27 31.21
CA SER A 371 10.65 -26.28 32.40
C SER A 371 9.88 -26.63 33.69
N LEU A 372 8.58 -26.35 33.76
CA LEU A 372 7.73 -26.74 34.87
C LEU A 372 7.42 -28.26 34.83
N ILE A 373 7.18 -28.80 33.62
CA ILE A 373 6.98 -30.24 33.41
C ILE A 373 8.25 -30.98 33.84
N ASP A 374 9.42 -30.54 33.38
CA ASP A 374 10.71 -31.15 33.71
C ASP A 374 11.02 -31.14 35.22
N LYS A 375 10.41 -30.21 35.99
CA LYS A 375 10.59 -30.17 37.47
C LYS A 375 9.63 -31.03 38.23
N VAL A 376 8.52 -31.45 37.60
CA VAL A 376 7.48 -32.24 38.25
C VAL A 376 7.64 -33.73 37.92
N PHE A 377 8.18 -34.06 36.80
CA PHE A 377 8.43 -35.42 36.33
C PHE A 377 9.95 -35.68 36.21
#